data_a691a497cf251f0a8ea2c52308dcd456
#
_entry.id   a691a497cf251f0a8ea2c52308dcd456
#
_cell.length_a   1.000
_cell.length_b   1.000
_cell.length_c   1.000
_cell.angle_alpha   90.00
_cell.angle_beta   90.00
_cell.angle_gamma   90.00
#
_symmetry.space_group_name_H-M   'P 1'
#
loop_
_entity.id
_entity.type
_entity.pdbx_description
1 polymer ?
#
loop_
_entity_poly.entity_id
_entity_poly.type
_entity_poly.pdbx_seq_one_letter_code
_entity_poly.pdbx_strand_id
1 'polypeptide(L)'
;RIVQNNAFEKETQIHLGETKRGYPIWLNKDLMENDLIILTGFIEPHFFAGFSGGCKAIMPGMAGLRTIMHNHDVENIGHPQAIWGELEKNPVQQEVREIVAPLKNTFLLNVAMNDDQEITAVFAGDILPAHDKGGAFVKETAMVPVDELFDIVITSNSGYPLDQNLYQSVKGMSAAAQILKQGGAIIMAAECRDGIPDHGLFGKMLFEADSAAQLLDMISQPGFHQLDQWQIQVLALLQNKAKIFLYSDYLDRETVESRLLLYTNDIEETVAELLQVYGSEARIGVLPEGPLTIPYVQVK
;
A
#
# COMPACT_ATOMS: atom_id res chain seq x y z
N ARG A 1 13.33 18.56 21.69
CA ARG A 1 11.93 18.17 21.89
C ARG A 1 11.56 17.12 20.83
N ILE A 2 10.97 16.00 21.24
CA ILE A 2 10.37 15.01 20.34
C ILE A 2 8.86 15.24 20.39
N VAL A 3 8.22 15.36 19.23
CA VAL A 3 6.78 15.55 19.08
C VAL A 3 6.28 14.49 18.11
N GLN A 4 5.25 13.75 18.50
CA GLN A 4 4.55 12.82 17.63
C GLN A 4 3.28 13.53 17.11
N ASN A 5 3.05 13.48 15.80
CA ASN A 5 1.81 13.97 15.23
C ASN A 5 0.65 13.07 15.66
N ASN A 6 -0.43 13.69 16.15
CA ASN A 6 -1.70 13.03 16.38
C ASN A 6 -2.73 13.57 15.39
N ALA A 7 -3.05 12.81 14.37
CA ALA A 7 -3.97 13.21 13.31
C ALA A 7 -5.41 13.50 13.80
N PHE A 8 -5.78 13.03 15.00
CA PHE A 8 -7.10 13.23 15.61
C PHE A 8 -7.20 14.52 16.43
N GLU A 9 -6.08 15.10 16.84
CA GLU A 9 -6.03 16.32 17.68
C GLU A 9 -6.11 17.60 16.85
N LYS A 10 -7.30 18.14 16.66
CA LYS A 10 -7.53 19.36 15.86
C LYS A 10 -6.77 20.58 16.38
N GLU A 11 -6.54 20.67 17.68
CA GLU A 11 -5.85 21.78 18.34
C GLU A 11 -4.37 21.88 17.96
N THR A 12 -3.77 20.77 17.49
CA THR A 12 -2.38 20.73 17.01
C THR A 12 -2.26 21.04 15.53
N GLN A 13 -3.37 21.28 14.85
CA GLN A 13 -3.42 21.44 13.39
C GLN A 13 -3.82 22.87 13.00
N ILE A 14 -3.36 23.26 11.82
CA ILE A 14 -3.71 24.52 11.17
C ILE A 14 -4.35 24.26 9.81
N HIS A 15 -5.39 25.03 9.48
CA HIS A 15 -6.03 24.98 8.17
C HIS A 15 -5.27 25.83 7.17
N LEU A 16 -4.82 25.25 6.07
CA LEU A 16 -4.00 25.91 5.02
C LEU A 16 -4.77 26.18 3.72
N GLY A 17 -6.08 25.99 3.71
CA GLY A 17 -6.92 26.13 2.52
C GLY A 17 -7.44 24.79 2.02
N GLU A 18 -7.69 24.70 0.73
CA GLU A 18 -8.28 23.53 0.09
C GLU A 18 -7.43 23.05 -1.08
N THR A 19 -7.50 21.73 -1.37
CA THR A 19 -6.93 21.14 -2.59
C THR A 19 -7.75 21.58 -3.80
N LYS A 20 -7.23 21.32 -5.03
CA LYS A 20 -7.97 21.57 -6.30
C LYS A 20 -9.29 20.78 -6.37
N ARG A 21 -9.39 19.67 -5.63
CA ARG A 21 -10.62 18.88 -5.50
C ARG A 21 -11.59 19.47 -4.45
N GLY A 22 -11.25 20.59 -3.81
CA GLY A 22 -12.09 21.26 -2.81
C GLY A 22 -12.03 20.61 -1.41
N TYR A 23 -11.01 19.84 -1.11
CA TYR A 23 -10.84 19.20 0.19
C TYR A 23 -9.94 20.01 1.12
N PRO A 24 -10.31 20.17 2.42
CA PRO A 24 -9.57 21.00 3.35
C PRO A 24 -8.21 20.40 3.71
N ILE A 25 -7.19 21.25 3.72
CA ILE A 25 -5.82 20.92 4.09
C ILE A 25 -5.58 21.27 5.55
N TRP A 26 -5.40 20.27 6.39
CA TRP A 26 -5.05 20.40 7.79
C TRP A 26 -3.69 19.74 8.03
N LEU A 27 -2.69 20.53 8.43
CA LEU A 27 -1.36 20.06 8.78
C LEU A 27 -1.01 20.42 10.22
N ASN A 28 -0.08 19.70 10.82
CA ASN A 28 0.42 20.01 12.14
C ASN A 28 1.07 21.41 12.14
N LYS A 29 0.71 22.23 13.11
CA LYS A 29 1.17 23.64 13.22
C LYS A 29 2.69 23.76 13.43
N ASP A 30 3.33 22.75 14.04
CA ASP A 30 4.78 22.74 14.22
C ASP A 30 5.54 22.87 12.87
N LEU A 31 4.93 22.45 11.74
CA LEU A 31 5.52 22.66 10.41
C LEU A 31 5.59 24.16 10.03
N MET A 32 4.64 24.96 10.50
CA MET A 32 4.56 26.40 10.17
C MET A 32 5.34 27.28 11.14
N GLU A 33 5.71 26.73 12.30
CA GLU A 33 6.40 27.46 13.36
C GLU A 33 7.95 27.36 13.25
N ASN A 34 8.45 26.62 12.24
CA ASN A 34 9.89 26.39 12.06
C ASN A 34 10.43 27.08 10.80
N ASP A 35 11.64 27.63 10.91
CA ASP A 35 12.33 28.31 9.82
C ASP A 35 12.87 27.34 8.76
N LEU A 36 13.15 26.09 9.14
CA LEU A 36 13.62 25.02 8.28
C LEU A 36 12.98 23.70 8.66
N ILE A 37 12.48 23.00 7.65
CA ILE A 37 11.88 21.66 7.77
C ILE A 37 12.77 20.67 7.01
N ILE A 38 13.37 19.72 7.72
CA ILE A 38 14.14 18.64 7.10
C ILE A 38 13.31 17.36 7.13
N LEU A 39 13.00 16.82 5.97
CA LEU A 39 12.24 15.58 5.81
C LEU A 39 13.20 14.40 5.69
N THR A 40 13.25 13.55 6.71
CA THR A 40 14.09 12.35 6.71
C THR A 40 13.24 11.11 6.50
N GLY A 41 13.82 10.08 5.88
CA GLY A 41 13.16 8.80 5.65
C GLY A 41 13.84 7.99 4.56
N PHE A 42 13.20 6.93 4.13
CA PHE A 42 13.66 6.08 3.03
C PHE A 42 12.64 6.02 1.90
N ILE A 43 13.11 5.71 0.71
CA ILE A 43 12.29 5.58 -0.49
C ILE A 43 12.20 4.10 -0.83
N GLU A 44 10.97 3.59 -0.83
CA GLU A 44 10.62 2.22 -1.19
C GLU A 44 9.38 2.21 -2.09
N PRO A 45 9.16 1.18 -2.91
CA PRO A 45 7.91 1.04 -3.63
C PRO A 45 6.71 1.02 -2.68
N HIS A 46 5.58 1.60 -3.11
CA HIS A 46 4.37 1.68 -2.30
C HIS A 46 3.14 1.34 -3.14
N PHE A 47 2.28 0.46 -2.61
CA PHE A 47 1.24 -0.24 -3.37
C PHE A 47 0.12 0.64 -3.98
N PHE A 48 -0.17 1.81 -3.42
CA PHE A 48 -1.09 2.77 -4.03
C PHE A 48 -0.50 4.19 -4.20
N ALA A 49 0.60 4.52 -3.53
CA ALA A 49 1.22 5.84 -3.62
C ALA A 49 2.49 5.84 -4.49
N GLY A 50 2.78 4.77 -5.21
CA GLY A 50 3.96 4.62 -6.04
C GLY A 50 5.23 4.39 -5.24
N PHE A 51 5.67 5.37 -4.48
CA PHE A 51 6.82 5.29 -3.57
C PHE A 51 6.54 5.94 -2.22
N SER A 52 7.25 5.48 -1.18
CA SER A 52 7.35 6.12 0.13
C SER A 52 8.33 7.31 0.10
N GLY A 53 8.56 7.93 1.25
CA GLY A 53 9.46 9.08 1.37
C GLY A 53 8.88 10.37 0.78
N GLY A 54 9.75 11.35 0.50
CA GLY A 54 9.36 12.60 -0.11
C GLY A 54 8.32 13.39 0.67
N CYS A 55 7.35 13.90 -0.04
CA CYS A 55 6.22 14.65 0.50
C CYS A 55 5.38 13.84 1.50
N LYS A 56 5.47 12.50 1.48
CA LYS A 56 4.71 11.64 2.41
C LYS A 56 5.12 11.83 3.88
N ALA A 57 6.30 12.33 4.15
CA ALA A 57 6.68 12.72 5.52
C ALA A 57 5.79 13.84 6.09
N ILE A 58 5.21 14.68 5.22
CA ILE A 58 4.28 15.74 5.60
C ILE A 58 2.82 15.24 5.45
N MET A 59 2.47 14.67 4.31
CA MET A 59 1.14 14.10 4.06
C MET A 59 1.29 12.62 3.62
N PRO A 60 0.90 11.65 4.48
CA PRO A 60 0.08 11.77 5.70
C PRO A 60 0.83 12.07 7.01
N GLY A 61 2.18 12.03 7.06
CA GLY A 61 2.96 11.97 8.30
C GLY A 61 2.66 13.08 9.34
N MET A 62 2.42 14.30 8.89
CA MET A 62 2.13 15.46 9.73
C MET A 62 0.75 16.07 9.41
N ALA A 63 -0.13 15.30 8.76
CA ALA A 63 -1.46 15.77 8.40
C ALA A 63 -2.52 15.40 9.44
N GLY A 64 -3.63 16.15 9.41
CA GLY A 64 -4.83 15.83 10.15
C GLY A 64 -5.64 14.74 9.47
N LEU A 65 -6.38 13.96 10.27
CA LEU A 65 -7.17 12.81 9.79
C LEU A 65 -8.07 13.17 8.61
N ARG A 66 -8.69 14.33 8.63
CA ARG A 66 -9.60 14.77 7.56
C ARG A 66 -8.88 14.89 6.22
N THR A 67 -7.67 15.44 6.18
CA THR A 67 -6.84 15.53 4.97
C THR A 67 -6.40 14.16 4.51
N ILE A 68 -6.00 13.28 5.43
CA ILE A 68 -5.61 11.92 5.13
C ILE A 68 -6.77 11.16 4.48
N MET A 69 -7.97 11.22 5.07
CA MET A 69 -9.14 10.51 4.58
C MET A 69 -9.58 10.95 3.18
N HIS A 70 -9.42 12.22 2.84
CA HIS A 70 -9.73 12.72 1.49
C HIS A 70 -8.70 12.28 0.46
N ASN A 71 -7.42 12.30 0.81
CA ASN A 71 -6.37 11.79 -0.09
C ASN A 71 -6.49 10.28 -0.31
N HIS A 72 -6.93 9.53 0.72
CA HIS A 72 -7.12 8.08 0.67
C HIS A 72 -8.60 7.70 0.42
N ASP A 73 -9.31 8.53 -0.34
CA ASP A 73 -10.70 8.25 -0.73
C ASP A 73 -10.80 7.18 -1.83
N VAL A 74 -12.03 6.74 -2.08
CA VAL A 74 -12.32 5.67 -3.02
C VAL A 74 -11.89 6.02 -4.45
N GLU A 75 -11.98 7.29 -4.84
CA GLU A 75 -11.60 7.76 -6.18
C GLU A 75 -10.08 7.68 -6.38
N ASN A 76 -9.30 8.22 -5.44
CA ASN A 76 -7.85 8.20 -5.51
C ASN A 76 -7.27 6.78 -5.43
N ILE A 77 -7.72 5.99 -4.44
CA ILE A 77 -7.22 4.61 -4.24
C ILE A 77 -7.66 3.67 -5.37
N GLY A 78 -8.86 3.85 -5.91
CA GLY A 78 -9.37 3.05 -7.03
C GLY A 78 -8.85 3.47 -8.40
N HIS A 79 -8.06 4.53 -8.50
CA HIS A 79 -7.56 5.01 -9.77
C HIS A 79 -6.52 4.05 -10.37
N PRO A 80 -6.57 3.74 -11.69
CA PRO A 80 -5.64 2.79 -12.33
C PRO A 80 -4.16 3.14 -12.20
N GLN A 81 -3.83 4.41 -11.94
CA GLN A 81 -2.45 4.87 -11.71
C GLN A 81 -2.06 4.95 -10.23
N ALA A 82 -2.97 4.62 -9.30
CA ALA A 82 -2.65 4.47 -7.89
C ALA A 82 -2.01 3.09 -7.65
N ILE A 83 -0.81 2.90 -8.17
CA ILE A 83 -0.09 1.62 -8.22
C ILE A 83 1.37 1.76 -7.81
N TRP A 84 2.01 0.62 -7.63
CA TRP A 84 3.43 0.49 -7.36
C TRP A 84 4.28 1.24 -8.39
N GLY A 85 5.29 2.00 -7.94
CA GLY A 85 6.31 2.60 -8.80
C GLY A 85 5.84 3.75 -9.70
N GLU A 86 4.60 4.24 -9.56
CA GLU A 86 4.07 5.36 -10.32
C GLU A 86 4.03 6.64 -9.47
N LEU A 87 4.78 7.67 -9.84
CA LEU A 87 4.79 8.97 -9.15
C LEU A 87 4.05 10.06 -9.92
N GLU A 88 4.30 10.14 -11.24
CA GLU A 88 3.87 11.28 -12.04
C GLU A 88 2.36 11.29 -12.28
N LYS A 89 1.80 10.13 -12.63
CA LYS A 89 0.37 9.98 -12.97
C LYS A 89 -0.48 9.50 -11.79
N ASN A 90 0.14 9.26 -10.64
CA ASN A 90 -0.52 8.76 -9.45
C ASN A 90 -1.31 9.85 -8.74
N PRO A 91 -2.66 9.80 -8.67
CA PRO A 91 -3.47 10.87 -8.11
C PRO A 91 -3.21 11.07 -6.60
N VAL A 92 -2.90 10.01 -5.86
CA VAL A 92 -2.54 10.10 -4.45
C VAL A 92 -1.28 10.96 -4.29
N GLN A 93 -0.23 10.70 -5.10
CA GLN A 93 1.01 11.48 -5.08
C GLN A 93 0.83 12.91 -5.59
N GLN A 94 0.03 13.10 -6.63
CA GLN A 94 -0.24 14.44 -7.15
C GLN A 94 -0.88 15.34 -6.09
N GLU A 95 -1.86 14.83 -5.36
CA GLU A 95 -2.51 15.60 -4.30
C GLU A 95 -1.58 15.80 -3.09
N VAL A 96 -0.78 14.79 -2.70
CA VAL A 96 0.26 14.93 -1.66
C VAL A 96 1.25 16.04 -2.03
N ARG A 97 1.72 16.08 -3.28
CA ARG A 97 2.62 17.12 -3.79
C ARG A 97 1.96 18.50 -3.81
N GLU A 98 0.70 18.57 -4.19
CA GLU A 98 -0.10 19.81 -4.15
C GLU A 98 -0.21 20.37 -2.73
N ILE A 99 -0.50 19.51 -1.74
CA ILE A 99 -0.61 19.90 -0.31
C ILE A 99 0.72 20.44 0.21
N VAL A 100 1.84 19.88 -0.21
CA VAL A 100 3.18 20.25 0.28
C VAL A 100 3.78 21.45 -0.47
N ALA A 101 3.39 21.69 -1.72
CA ALA A 101 3.95 22.74 -2.58
C ALA A 101 3.97 24.16 -1.98
N PRO A 102 2.97 24.61 -1.16
CA PRO A 102 3.01 25.93 -0.52
C PRO A 102 4.02 26.05 0.62
N LEU A 103 4.52 24.95 1.17
CA LEU A 103 5.45 24.97 2.28
C LEU A 103 6.84 25.39 1.78
N LYS A 104 7.33 26.47 2.34
CA LYS A 104 8.67 27.00 2.06
C LYS A 104 9.68 26.46 3.07
N ASN A 105 10.97 26.62 2.77
CA ASN A 105 12.07 26.22 3.66
C ASN A 105 12.07 24.72 4.01
N THR A 106 11.69 23.89 3.06
CA THR A 106 11.71 22.43 3.18
C THR A 106 12.93 21.85 2.47
N PHE A 107 13.56 20.84 3.09
CA PHE A 107 14.73 20.13 2.55
C PHE A 107 14.53 18.62 2.73
N LEU A 108 14.70 17.86 1.65
CA LEU A 108 14.64 16.41 1.70
C LEU A 108 16.01 15.82 2.00
N LEU A 109 16.05 14.82 2.88
CA LEU A 109 17.17 13.92 3.10
C LEU A 109 16.61 12.50 3.21
N ASN A 110 16.51 11.81 2.10
CA ASN A 110 16.03 10.44 2.04
C ASN A 110 17.13 9.49 1.57
N VAL A 111 16.98 8.22 1.89
CA VAL A 111 17.90 7.16 1.50
C VAL A 111 17.18 6.03 0.79
N ALA A 112 17.90 5.24 -0.01
CA ALA A 112 17.52 3.89 -0.38
C ALA A 112 18.39 2.91 0.40
N MET A 113 17.81 1.76 0.76
CA MET A 113 18.50 0.70 1.52
C MET A 113 18.35 -0.64 0.80
N ASN A 114 19.31 -1.53 1.04
CA ASN A 114 19.24 -2.93 0.65
C ASN A 114 18.61 -3.80 1.77
N ASP A 115 18.51 -5.10 1.53
CA ASP A 115 17.93 -6.07 2.46
C ASP A 115 18.72 -6.19 3.77
N ASP A 116 20.02 -5.89 3.75
CA ASP A 116 20.89 -5.82 4.92
C ASP A 116 20.72 -4.52 5.71
N GLN A 117 19.78 -3.65 5.33
CA GLN A 117 19.53 -2.31 5.91
C GLN A 117 20.71 -1.35 5.75
N GLU A 118 21.57 -1.57 4.77
CA GLU A 118 22.65 -0.65 4.43
C GLU A 118 22.15 0.42 3.47
N ILE A 119 22.62 1.67 3.68
CA ILE A 119 22.29 2.79 2.79
C ILE A 119 23.04 2.59 1.46
N THR A 120 22.28 2.41 0.39
CA THR A 120 22.80 2.23 -0.98
C THR A 120 22.84 3.53 -1.77
N ALA A 121 21.97 4.49 -1.44
CA ALA A 121 21.95 5.81 -2.06
C ALA A 121 21.36 6.86 -1.12
N VAL A 122 21.77 8.14 -1.32
CA VAL A 122 21.26 9.30 -0.58
C VAL A 122 20.70 10.32 -1.56
N PHE A 123 19.51 10.82 -1.26
CA PHE A 123 18.78 11.83 -2.05
C PHE A 123 18.50 13.03 -1.17
N ALA A 124 19.11 14.18 -1.51
CA ALA A 124 19.03 15.39 -0.69
C ALA A 124 18.81 16.64 -1.57
N GLY A 125 18.05 17.60 -1.08
CA GLY A 125 17.77 18.87 -1.75
C GLY A 125 16.29 19.25 -1.74
N ASP A 126 15.84 19.94 -2.79
CA ASP A 126 14.43 20.25 -2.98
C ASP A 126 13.60 18.96 -3.05
N ILE A 127 12.45 18.96 -2.36
CA ILE A 127 11.68 17.73 -2.11
C ILE A 127 11.34 16.99 -3.41
N LEU A 128 10.75 17.67 -4.38
CA LEU A 128 10.24 17.02 -5.58
C LEU A 128 11.36 16.44 -6.45
N PRO A 129 12.39 17.24 -6.87
CA PRO A 129 13.47 16.70 -7.69
C PRO A 129 14.30 15.61 -6.99
N ALA A 130 14.52 15.74 -5.69
CA ALA A 130 15.26 14.73 -4.92
C ALA A 130 14.47 13.43 -4.78
N HIS A 131 13.16 13.52 -4.50
CA HIS A 131 12.28 12.35 -4.42
C HIS A 131 12.10 11.66 -5.79
N ASP A 132 11.96 12.43 -6.88
CA ASP A 132 11.85 11.86 -8.22
C ASP A 132 13.11 11.08 -8.63
N LYS A 133 14.30 11.61 -8.32
CA LYS A 133 15.56 10.88 -8.52
C LYS A 133 15.63 9.60 -7.67
N GLY A 134 15.19 9.68 -6.41
CA GLY A 134 15.14 8.53 -5.53
C GLY A 134 14.16 7.46 -6.01
N GLY A 135 12.97 7.87 -6.43
CA GLY A 135 11.98 6.95 -7.01
C GLY A 135 12.48 6.27 -8.28
N ALA A 136 13.15 7.00 -9.18
CA ALA A 136 13.77 6.42 -10.37
C ALA A 136 14.84 5.39 -10.02
N PHE A 137 15.74 5.69 -9.07
CA PHE A 137 16.76 4.76 -8.60
C PHE A 137 16.13 3.50 -7.99
N VAL A 138 15.16 3.65 -7.10
CA VAL A 138 14.49 2.51 -6.45
C VAL A 138 13.69 1.69 -7.47
N LYS A 139 13.11 2.33 -8.48
CA LYS A 139 12.45 1.61 -9.58
C LYS A 139 13.42 0.67 -10.32
N GLU A 140 14.63 1.12 -10.56
CA GLU A 140 15.65 0.31 -11.23
C GLU A 140 16.19 -0.85 -10.36
N THR A 141 16.17 -0.70 -9.03
CA THR A 141 16.77 -1.65 -8.10
C THR A 141 15.77 -2.61 -7.45
N ALA A 142 14.55 -2.16 -7.16
CA ALA A 142 13.53 -2.94 -6.45
C ALA A 142 12.36 -3.40 -7.35
N MET A 143 12.29 -2.97 -8.62
CA MET A 143 11.24 -3.41 -9.54
C MET A 143 11.79 -4.36 -10.61
N VAL A 144 11.16 -5.52 -10.77
CA VAL A 144 11.63 -6.60 -11.64
C VAL A 144 10.69 -6.78 -12.83
N PRO A 145 11.19 -6.61 -14.07
CA PRO A 145 10.37 -6.85 -15.25
C PRO A 145 10.15 -8.35 -15.47
N VAL A 146 8.93 -8.71 -15.85
CA VAL A 146 8.59 -10.04 -16.35
C VAL A 146 7.98 -9.92 -17.74
N ASP A 147 8.16 -10.97 -18.57
CA ASP A 147 7.73 -10.93 -19.97
C ASP A 147 6.22 -11.15 -20.14
N GLU A 148 5.58 -11.91 -19.24
CA GLU A 148 4.20 -12.33 -19.36
C GLU A 148 3.53 -12.50 -17.98
N LEU A 149 2.19 -12.48 -17.97
CA LEU A 149 1.40 -12.76 -16.79
C LEU A 149 1.39 -14.25 -16.40
N PHE A 150 1.19 -14.50 -15.12
CA PHE A 150 1.11 -15.82 -14.50
C PHE A 150 -0.33 -16.23 -14.22
N ASP A 151 -0.61 -17.53 -14.19
CA ASP A 151 -1.91 -18.10 -13.79
C ASP A 151 -2.01 -18.21 -12.27
N ILE A 152 -0.88 -18.51 -11.62
CA ILE A 152 -0.74 -18.67 -10.17
C ILE A 152 0.46 -17.85 -9.72
N VAL A 153 0.32 -17.10 -8.64
CA VAL A 153 1.46 -16.42 -8.00
C VAL A 153 1.49 -16.81 -6.52
N ILE A 154 2.61 -17.39 -6.10
CA ILE A 154 2.90 -17.68 -4.69
C ILE A 154 3.71 -16.51 -4.15
N THR A 155 3.30 -15.94 -3.03
CA THR A 155 3.97 -14.77 -2.44
C THR A 155 4.01 -14.85 -0.94
N SER A 156 4.94 -14.14 -0.32
CA SER A 156 4.96 -13.85 1.11
C SER A 156 4.78 -12.35 1.38
N ASN A 157 4.81 -11.95 2.64
CA ASN A 157 4.93 -10.55 3.03
C ASN A 157 6.28 -10.25 3.69
N SER A 158 7.34 -10.96 3.27
CA SER A 158 8.75 -10.78 3.70
C SER A 158 9.02 -11.06 5.19
N GLY A 159 8.13 -11.83 5.85
CA GLY A 159 8.30 -12.19 7.26
C GLY A 159 8.06 -11.04 8.25
N TYR A 160 8.29 -11.33 9.53
CA TYR A 160 8.08 -10.35 10.60
C TYR A 160 9.10 -9.18 10.52
N PRO A 161 8.67 -7.92 10.72
CA PRO A 161 7.34 -7.48 11.15
C PRO A 161 6.36 -7.19 10.00
N LEU A 162 6.73 -7.40 8.76
CA LEU A 162 5.90 -7.01 7.61
C LEU A 162 4.68 -7.93 7.43
N ASP A 163 4.73 -9.18 7.89
CA ASP A 163 3.62 -10.15 7.84
C ASP A 163 2.87 -10.33 9.17
N GLN A 164 3.07 -9.40 10.11
CA GLN A 164 2.53 -9.53 11.47
C GLN A 164 1.01 -9.70 11.54
N ASN A 165 0.25 -9.24 10.55
CA ASN A 165 -1.21 -9.36 10.51
C ASN A 165 -1.77 -9.31 9.09
N LEU A 166 -3.06 -9.65 8.94
CA LEU A 166 -3.74 -9.69 7.65
C LEU A 166 -3.73 -8.32 6.94
N TYR A 167 -3.89 -7.22 7.67
CA TYR A 167 -3.85 -5.87 7.10
C TYR A 167 -2.54 -5.61 6.34
N GLN A 168 -1.42 -5.98 6.93
CA GLN A 168 -0.11 -5.79 6.29
C GLN A 168 0.06 -6.75 5.10
N SER A 169 -0.42 -7.98 5.20
CA SER A 169 -0.28 -9.03 4.19
C SER A 169 -0.95 -8.70 2.84
N VAL A 170 -1.92 -7.78 2.84
CA VAL A 170 -2.52 -7.24 1.60
C VAL A 170 -1.46 -6.62 0.66
N LYS A 171 -0.35 -6.12 1.19
CA LYS A 171 0.74 -5.54 0.38
C LYS A 171 1.40 -6.58 -0.51
N GLY A 172 1.75 -7.76 0.04
CA GLY A 172 2.30 -8.88 -0.73
C GLY A 172 1.30 -9.40 -1.77
N MET A 173 0.02 -9.51 -1.40
CA MET A 173 -1.04 -9.86 -2.35
C MET A 173 -1.12 -8.83 -3.50
N SER A 174 -1.00 -7.54 -3.20
CA SER A 174 -1.00 -6.47 -4.20
C SER A 174 0.20 -6.52 -5.13
N ALA A 175 1.40 -6.88 -4.62
CA ALA A 175 2.59 -7.08 -5.45
C ALA A 175 2.40 -8.26 -6.41
N ALA A 176 1.91 -9.39 -5.92
CA ALA A 176 1.59 -10.58 -6.74
C ALA A 176 0.57 -10.27 -7.84
N ALA A 177 -0.42 -9.45 -7.55
CA ALA A 177 -1.44 -9.08 -8.52
C ALA A 177 -0.91 -8.28 -9.73
N GLN A 178 0.27 -7.64 -9.62
CA GLN A 178 0.87 -6.89 -10.75
C GLN A 178 1.17 -7.80 -11.95
N ILE A 179 1.50 -9.06 -11.69
CA ILE A 179 1.89 -10.05 -12.71
C ILE A 179 0.89 -11.20 -12.86
N LEU A 180 -0.28 -11.11 -12.22
CA LEU A 180 -1.30 -12.14 -12.28
C LEU A 180 -2.32 -11.86 -13.39
N LYS A 181 -2.72 -12.89 -14.13
CA LYS A 181 -3.86 -12.85 -15.05
C LYS A 181 -5.18 -12.57 -14.31
N GLN A 182 -6.14 -11.96 -15.00
CA GLN A 182 -7.50 -11.85 -14.49
C GLN A 182 -8.09 -13.26 -14.29
N GLY A 183 -8.64 -13.52 -13.11
CA GLY A 183 -9.18 -14.84 -12.75
C GLY A 183 -8.12 -15.86 -12.32
N GLY A 184 -6.86 -15.44 -12.18
CA GLY A 184 -5.80 -16.28 -11.63
C GLY A 184 -5.88 -16.50 -10.13
N ALA A 185 -4.88 -17.14 -9.53
CA ALA A 185 -4.81 -17.41 -8.10
C ALA A 185 -3.55 -16.82 -7.45
N ILE A 186 -3.73 -16.25 -6.26
CA ILE A 186 -2.65 -15.85 -5.36
C ILE A 186 -2.63 -16.81 -4.18
N ILE A 187 -1.46 -17.37 -3.87
CA ILE A 187 -1.23 -18.09 -2.62
C ILE A 187 -0.33 -17.22 -1.76
N MET A 188 -0.89 -16.67 -0.69
CA MET A 188 -0.21 -15.80 0.24
C MET A 188 0.24 -16.58 1.47
N ALA A 189 1.56 -16.64 1.70
CA ALA A 189 2.14 -17.17 2.91
C ALA A 189 2.50 -16.03 3.87
N ALA A 190 1.82 -15.96 5.01
CA ALA A 190 2.05 -14.93 6.03
C ALA A 190 1.77 -15.46 7.42
N GLU A 191 2.68 -15.22 8.36
CA GLU A 191 2.53 -15.69 9.74
C GLU A 191 1.23 -15.16 10.37
N CYS A 192 0.93 -13.88 10.19
CA CYS A 192 -0.20 -13.18 10.80
C CYS A 192 -0.28 -13.39 12.32
N ARG A 193 0.85 -13.25 13.01
CA ARG A 193 0.97 -13.48 14.48
C ARG A 193 -0.02 -12.65 15.29
N ASP A 194 -0.28 -11.41 14.88
CA ASP A 194 -1.24 -10.51 15.53
C ASP A 194 -2.66 -10.68 14.95
N GLY A 195 -2.88 -11.71 14.13
CA GLY A 195 -4.18 -12.06 13.57
C GLY A 195 -4.74 -11.00 12.63
N ILE A 196 -6.00 -10.63 12.87
CA ILE A 196 -6.66 -9.50 12.23
C ILE A 196 -6.59 -8.34 13.22
N PRO A 197 -6.01 -7.18 12.85
CA PRO A 197 -5.81 -6.11 13.83
C PRO A 197 -7.15 -5.60 14.39
N ASP A 198 -7.20 -5.44 15.69
CA ASP A 198 -8.33 -4.87 16.44
C ASP A 198 -8.26 -3.34 16.57
N HIS A 199 -7.08 -2.77 16.29
CA HIS A 199 -6.89 -1.32 16.14
C HIS A 199 -7.30 -0.89 14.72
N GLY A 200 -7.92 0.28 14.60
CA GLY A 200 -8.52 0.72 13.34
C GLY A 200 -9.87 0.05 13.04
N LEU A 201 -10.30 0.08 11.80
CA LEU A 201 -11.62 -0.42 11.39
C LEU A 201 -11.55 -1.50 10.31
N PHE A 202 -10.35 -1.91 9.89
CA PHE A 202 -10.15 -2.90 8.83
C PHE A 202 -10.87 -4.22 9.12
N GLY A 203 -10.59 -4.85 10.28
CA GLY A 203 -11.23 -6.11 10.68
C GLY A 203 -12.75 -5.98 10.77
N LYS A 204 -13.25 -4.88 11.37
CA LYS A 204 -14.68 -4.63 11.50
C LYS A 204 -15.38 -4.56 10.13
N MET A 205 -14.83 -3.77 9.20
CA MET A 205 -15.42 -3.64 7.85
C MET A 205 -15.44 -4.96 7.08
N LEU A 206 -14.42 -5.82 7.25
CA LEU A 206 -14.42 -7.15 6.65
C LEU A 206 -15.54 -8.06 7.16
N PHE A 207 -16.01 -7.86 8.39
CA PHE A 207 -17.14 -8.60 8.94
C PHE A 207 -18.52 -8.10 8.48
N GLU A 208 -18.59 -6.89 7.95
CA GLU A 208 -19.87 -6.25 7.59
C GLU A 208 -20.34 -6.60 6.16
N ALA A 209 -19.56 -7.41 5.43
CA ALA A 209 -19.86 -7.76 4.05
C ALA A 209 -19.65 -9.25 3.75
N ASP A 210 -20.45 -9.80 2.87
CA ASP A 210 -20.40 -11.19 2.42
C ASP A 210 -19.68 -11.37 1.08
N SER A 211 -19.20 -10.27 0.49
CA SER A 211 -18.47 -10.31 -0.80
C SER A 211 -17.62 -9.06 -1.01
N ALA A 212 -16.60 -9.18 -1.87
CA ALA A 212 -15.78 -8.05 -2.31
C ALA A 212 -16.63 -6.93 -2.96
N ALA A 213 -17.68 -7.28 -3.69
CA ALA A 213 -18.59 -6.31 -4.30
C ALA A 213 -19.33 -5.49 -3.23
N GLN A 214 -19.82 -6.15 -2.17
CA GLN A 214 -20.48 -5.44 -1.06
C GLN A 214 -19.50 -4.54 -0.29
N LEU A 215 -18.23 -4.96 -0.13
CA LEU A 215 -17.19 -4.09 0.46
C LEU A 215 -17.00 -2.82 -0.37
N LEU A 216 -16.88 -2.96 -1.69
CA LEU A 216 -16.73 -1.81 -2.60
C LEU A 216 -17.97 -0.92 -2.61
N ASP A 217 -19.17 -1.50 -2.63
CA ASP A 217 -20.43 -0.76 -2.56
C ASP A 217 -20.52 0.02 -1.23
N MET A 218 -20.18 -0.60 -0.11
CA MET A 218 -20.21 0.02 1.22
C MET A 218 -19.30 1.25 1.28
N ILE A 219 -18.04 1.11 0.87
CA ILE A 219 -17.06 2.22 0.96
C ILE A 219 -17.32 3.32 -0.08
N SER A 220 -18.10 3.02 -1.14
CA SER A 220 -18.46 3.97 -2.19
C SER A 220 -19.70 4.81 -1.85
N GLN A 221 -20.38 4.55 -0.72
CA GLN A 221 -21.54 5.32 -0.34
C GLN A 221 -21.19 6.78 -0.08
N PRO A 222 -22.01 7.75 -0.53
CA PRO A 222 -21.77 9.15 -0.26
C PRO A 222 -21.61 9.43 1.24
N GLY A 223 -20.51 10.09 1.59
CA GLY A 223 -20.19 10.40 2.99
C GLY A 223 -19.58 9.27 3.81
N PHE A 224 -19.28 8.13 3.20
CA PHE A 224 -18.52 7.08 3.88
C PHE A 224 -17.05 7.51 4.03
N HIS A 225 -16.62 7.68 5.27
CA HIS A 225 -15.26 8.05 5.62
C HIS A 225 -14.86 7.29 6.88
N GLN A 226 -14.35 6.08 6.70
CA GLN A 226 -13.91 5.21 7.79
C GLN A 226 -12.41 4.97 7.72
N LEU A 227 -11.74 4.97 8.87
CA LEU A 227 -10.33 4.63 8.95
C LEU A 227 -10.09 3.25 8.33
N ASP A 228 -8.96 3.09 7.61
CA ASP A 228 -8.58 1.85 6.90
C ASP A 228 -9.44 1.47 5.68
N GLN A 229 -10.41 2.31 5.26
CA GLN A 229 -11.22 2.03 4.06
C GLN A 229 -10.36 1.78 2.80
N TRP A 230 -9.20 2.45 2.69
CA TRP A 230 -8.25 2.24 1.59
C TRP A 230 -7.71 0.81 1.53
N GLN A 231 -7.46 0.19 2.69
CA GLN A 231 -6.96 -1.19 2.75
C GLN A 231 -8.05 -2.20 2.39
N ILE A 232 -9.29 -1.94 2.83
CA ILE A 232 -10.48 -2.68 2.41
C ILE A 232 -10.67 -2.59 0.91
N GLN A 233 -10.55 -1.40 0.34
CA GLN A 233 -10.67 -1.20 -1.11
C GLN A 233 -9.63 -1.99 -1.89
N VAL A 234 -8.37 -1.91 -1.48
CA VAL A 234 -7.29 -2.67 -2.14
C VAL A 234 -7.58 -4.17 -2.07
N LEU A 235 -7.93 -4.70 -0.88
CA LEU A 235 -8.24 -6.13 -0.73
C LEU A 235 -9.44 -6.54 -1.60
N ALA A 236 -10.52 -5.78 -1.60
CA ALA A 236 -11.70 -6.08 -2.40
C ALA A 236 -11.42 -6.06 -3.92
N LEU A 237 -10.61 -5.12 -4.39
CA LEU A 237 -10.16 -5.08 -5.79
C LEU A 237 -9.31 -6.31 -6.15
N LEU A 238 -8.45 -6.76 -5.25
CA LEU A 238 -7.67 -7.99 -5.43
C LEU A 238 -8.56 -9.24 -5.49
N GLN A 239 -9.56 -9.34 -4.62
CA GLN A 239 -10.54 -10.44 -4.61
C GLN A 239 -11.40 -10.47 -5.88
N ASN A 240 -11.70 -9.31 -6.47
CA ASN A 240 -12.37 -9.25 -7.79
C ASN A 240 -11.44 -9.67 -8.95
N LYS A 241 -10.13 -9.60 -8.76
CA LYS A 241 -9.15 -10.01 -9.76
C LYS A 241 -8.80 -11.49 -9.66
N ALA A 242 -8.71 -12.04 -8.44
CA ALA A 242 -8.07 -13.33 -8.17
C ALA A 242 -8.78 -14.13 -7.08
N LYS A 243 -8.59 -15.46 -7.12
CA LYS A 243 -8.77 -16.30 -5.94
C LYS A 243 -7.56 -16.11 -5.03
N ILE A 244 -7.78 -15.79 -3.76
CA ILE A 244 -6.69 -15.53 -2.81
C ILE A 244 -6.73 -16.59 -1.72
N PHE A 245 -5.71 -17.45 -1.71
CA PHE A 245 -5.47 -18.44 -0.67
C PHE A 245 -4.53 -17.86 0.37
N LEU A 246 -4.84 -18.05 1.65
CA LEU A 246 -3.96 -17.64 2.76
C LEU A 246 -3.48 -18.88 3.51
N TYR A 247 -2.15 -19.03 3.57
CA TYR A 247 -1.44 -19.91 4.48
C TYR A 247 -0.95 -19.09 5.67
N SER A 248 -1.34 -19.47 6.87
CA SER A 248 -0.94 -18.78 8.10
C SER A 248 -0.84 -19.74 9.28
N ASP A 249 0.14 -19.50 10.14
CA ASP A 249 0.32 -20.27 11.37
C ASP A 249 -0.64 -19.83 12.51
N TYR A 250 -1.16 -18.60 12.42
CA TYR A 250 -1.95 -18.00 13.51
C TYR A 250 -3.42 -17.72 13.14
N LEU A 251 -3.82 -17.95 11.88
CA LEU A 251 -5.21 -17.80 11.46
C LEU A 251 -5.76 -19.16 11.04
N ASP A 252 -6.81 -19.60 11.73
CA ASP A 252 -7.51 -20.84 11.39
C ASP A 252 -8.44 -20.68 10.18
N ARG A 253 -8.94 -21.82 9.70
CA ARG A 253 -9.85 -21.87 8.52
C ARG A 253 -11.07 -20.98 8.71
N GLU A 254 -11.73 -21.06 9.86
CA GLU A 254 -12.96 -20.31 10.13
C GLU A 254 -12.70 -18.81 10.05
N THR A 255 -11.62 -18.35 10.65
CA THR A 255 -11.20 -16.95 10.62
C THR A 255 -10.88 -16.49 9.19
N VAL A 256 -10.11 -17.25 8.41
CA VAL A 256 -9.73 -16.88 7.05
C VAL A 256 -10.93 -16.82 6.13
N GLU A 257 -11.79 -17.87 6.13
CA GLU A 257 -12.94 -17.96 5.24
C GLU A 257 -14.01 -16.92 5.58
N SER A 258 -14.15 -16.56 6.86
CA SER A 258 -15.05 -15.47 7.26
C SER A 258 -14.54 -14.07 6.86
N ARG A 259 -13.36 -13.96 6.23
CA ARG A 259 -12.78 -12.72 5.69
C ARG A 259 -12.71 -12.73 4.16
N LEU A 260 -13.54 -13.55 3.52
CA LEU A 260 -13.63 -13.62 2.05
C LEU A 260 -12.32 -14.08 1.38
N LEU A 261 -11.49 -14.83 2.11
CA LEU A 261 -10.27 -15.47 1.63
C LEU A 261 -10.47 -16.99 1.62
N LEU A 262 -9.63 -17.69 0.87
CA LEU A 262 -9.59 -19.14 0.85
C LEU A 262 -8.49 -19.62 1.80
N TYR A 263 -8.80 -20.59 2.63
CA TYR A 263 -7.81 -21.16 3.55
C TYR A 263 -6.99 -22.26 2.86
N THR A 264 -5.70 -22.28 3.12
CA THR A 264 -4.83 -23.43 2.83
C THR A 264 -3.91 -23.71 4.01
N ASN A 265 -3.67 -24.98 4.29
CA ASN A 265 -2.66 -25.47 5.22
C ASN A 265 -1.53 -26.25 4.51
N ASP A 266 -1.64 -26.39 3.19
CA ASP A 266 -0.63 -27.06 2.36
C ASP A 266 -0.56 -26.34 1.00
N ILE A 267 0.54 -25.63 0.79
CA ILE A 267 0.77 -24.87 -0.44
C ILE A 267 0.96 -25.79 -1.63
N GLU A 268 1.64 -26.93 -1.46
CA GLU A 268 1.90 -27.89 -2.54
C GLU A 268 0.60 -28.55 -3.03
N GLU A 269 -0.27 -28.96 -2.09
CA GLU A 269 -1.60 -29.50 -2.40
C GLU A 269 -2.45 -28.45 -3.13
N THR A 270 -2.48 -27.21 -2.64
CA THR A 270 -3.21 -26.10 -3.28
C THR A 270 -2.71 -25.85 -4.72
N VAL A 271 -1.40 -25.87 -4.94
CA VAL A 271 -0.83 -25.74 -6.28
C VAL A 271 -1.27 -26.89 -7.18
N ALA A 272 -1.25 -28.14 -6.67
CA ALA A 272 -1.66 -29.31 -7.43
C ALA A 272 -3.15 -29.22 -7.84
N GLU A 273 -4.03 -28.77 -6.95
CA GLU A 273 -5.43 -28.51 -7.26
C GLU A 273 -5.62 -27.39 -8.30
N LEU A 274 -4.88 -26.30 -8.18
CA LEU A 274 -4.95 -25.19 -9.13
C LEU A 274 -4.43 -25.59 -10.52
N LEU A 275 -3.43 -26.48 -10.61
CA LEU A 275 -2.98 -27.03 -11.89
C LEU A 275 -4.06 -27.89 -12.58
N GLN A 276 -4.94 -28.53 -11.81
CA GLN A 276 -6.10 -29.22 -12.42
C GLN A 276 -7.11 -28.23 -13.01
N VAL A 277 -7.21 -27.02 -12.42
CA VAL A 277 -8.15 -25.97 -12.88
C VAL A 277 -7.57 -25.20 -14.07
N TYR A 278 -6.29 -24.77 -14.00
CA TYR A 278 -5.67 -23.91 -15.01
C TYR A 278 -4.93 -24.70 -16.09
N GLY A 279 -4.75 -26.02 -15.92
CA GLY A 279 -4.03 -26.89 -16.82
C GLY A 279 -2.55 -27.09 -16.44
N SER A 280 -1.96 -28.19 -16.96
CA SER A 280 -0.55 -28.54 -16.66
C SER A 280 0.47 -27.53 -17.15
N GLU A 281 0.11 -26.71 -18.12
CA GLU A 281 0.95 -25.64 -18.71
C GLU A 281 0.76 -24.29 -18.01
N ALA A 282 0.01 -24.26 -16.91
CA ALA A 282 -0.19 -23.03 -16.14
C ALA A 282 1.15 -22.48 -15.62
N ARG A 283 1.35 -21.19 -15.79
CA ARG A 283 2.56 -20.51 -15.36
C ARG A 283 2.46 -20.13 -13.89
N ILE A 284 3.49 -20.49 -13.12
CA ILE A 284 3.59 -20.19 -11.69
C ILE A 284 4.71 -19.17 -11.48
N GLY A 285 4.39 -18.04 -10.84
CA GLY A 285 5.37 -17.08 -10.35
C GLY A 285 5.57 -17.26 -8.85
N VAL A 286 6.80 -17.06 -8.36
CA VAL A 286 7.10 -17.09 -6.92
C VAL A 286 7.78 -15.79 -6.52
N LEU A 287 7.20 -15.09 -5.55
CA LEU A 287 7.71 -13.86 -4.96
C LEU A 287 8.04 -14.10 -3.47
N PRO A 288 9.24 -14.54 -3.14
CA PRO A 288 9.60 -14.86 -1.75
C PRO A 288 9.50 -13.67 -0.81
N GLU A 289 9.72 -12.46 -1.33
CA GLU A 289 9.76 -11.21 -0.58
C GLU A 289 8.76 -10.19 -1.11
N GLY A 290 7.50 -10.62 -1.27
CA GLY A 290 6.39 -9.91 -1.91
C GLY A 290 6.46 -8.40 -1.98
N PRO A 291 6.36 -7.63 -0.87
CA PRO A 291 6.31 -6.17 -0.94
C PRO A 291 7.68 -5.49 -1.12
N LEU A 292 8.80 -6.21 -1.05
CA LEU A 292 10.16 -5.68 -1.22
C LEU A 292 10.65 -5.80 -2.67
N THR A 293 10.17 -6.81 -3.41
CA THR A 293 10.47 -6.99 -4.83
C THR A 293 9.22 -6.87 -5.66
N ILE A 294 9.06 -5.75 -6.38
CA ILE A 294 7.83 -5.47 -7.12
C ILE A 294 7.98 -5.88 -8.58
N PRO A 295 7.30 -6.96 -9.00
CA PRO A 295 7.30 -7.37 -10.38
C PRO A 295 6.34 -6.51 -11.22
N TYR A 296 6.65 -6.33 -12.50
CA TYR A 296 5.74 -5.69 -13.46
C TYR A 296 5.89 -6.30 -14.85
N VAL A 297 4.81 -6.29 -15.64
CA VAL A 297 4.88 -6.75 -17.02
C VAL A 297 5.51 -5.68 -17.88
N GLN A 298 6.61 -6.02 -18.56
CA GLN A 298 7.24 -5.10 -19.51
C GLN A 298 6.48 -5.14 -20.84
N VAL A 299 5.80 -4.04 -21.16
CA VAL A 299 5.17 -3.87 -22.48
C VAL A 299 6.30 -3.66 -23.49
N LYS A 300 6.44 -4.60 -24.44
CA LYS A 300 7.40 -4.50 -25.57
C LYS A 300 6.95 -3.50 -26.61
#